data_d91afa1c8879090b28dcc344bdcca0d0
#
_entry.id   d91afa1c8879090b28dcc344bdcca0d0
#
_cell.length_a   1.000
_cell.length_b   1.000
_cell.length_c   1.000
_cell.angle_alpha   90.00
_cell.angle_beta   90.00
_cell.angle_gamma   90.00
#
_symmetry.space_group_name_H-M   'P 1'
#
loop_
_entity.id
_entity.type
_entity.pdbx_description
1 polymer ?
#
loop_
_entity_poly.entity_id
_entity_poly.type
_entity_poly.pdbx_seq_one_letter_code
_entity_poly.pdbx_strand_id
1 'polypeptide(L)'
;MLVAVSVAACESSTTIPSDKLSKLVLSEQDLPAGFASFYSGSQVRLDNQGTVRSDASRYGREGGWIIRLRRSDQTATAGPLVVESRADLFKDSGGAKSDLAAYRVLFSRTSGGDLKNLEVSGVGDETLCITFTQAGGRTLRYYRIAWRYRNATASILVEGFDGELTLADALALARKQEKRIAGA
;
A
#
# COMPACT_ATOMS: atom_id res chain seq x y z
N MET A 1 27.82 -45.90 4.05
CA MET A 1 26.39 -45.56 3.99
C MET A 1 26.23 -44.24 4.74
N LEU A 2 26.26 -43.10 4.00
CA LEU A 2 26.13 -41.78 4.60
C LEU A 2 24.65 -41.39 4.61
N VAL A 3 24.07 -41.19 5.79
CA VAL A 3 22.72 -40.67 5.95
C VAL A 3 22.81 -39.14 5.95
N ALA A 4 22.34 -38.52 4.87
CA ALA A 4 22.21 -37.07 4.82
C ALA A 4 20.95 -36.66 5.63
N VAL A 5 21.17 -36.02 6.78
CA VAL A 5 20.09 -35.39 7.55
C VAL A 5 19.81 -34.03 6.93
N SER A 6 18.72 -33.93 6.18
CA SER A 6 18.18 -32.65 5.72
C SER A 6 17.59 -31.92 6.91
N VAL A 7 18.29 -30.89 7.40
CA VAL A 7 17.72 -29.92 8.35
C VAL A 7 16.80 -29.01 7.54
N ALA A 8 15.51 -29.28 7.60
CA ALA A 8 14.50 -28.33 7.15
C ALA A 8 14.54 -27.13 8.13
N ALA A 9 15.13 -26.02 7.70
CA ALA A 9 15.00 -24.76 8.40
C ALA A 9 13.51 -24.38 8.36
N CYS A 10 12.79 -24.58 9.46
CA CYS A 10 11.52 -23.92 9.70
C CYS A 10 11.82 -22.42 9.79
N GLU A 11 11.66 -21.71 8.69
CA GLU A 11 11.50 -20.25 8.77
C GLU A 11 10.24 -20.01 9.60
N SER A 12 10.42 -19.66 10.87
CA SER A 12 9.36 -19.13 11.70
C SER A 12 8.96 -17.78 11.09
N SER A 13 7.96 -17.78 10.20
CA SER A 13 7.34 -16.56 9.72
C SER A 13 6.64 -15.92 10.91
N THR A 14 7.35 -15.05 11.64
CA THR A 14 6.75 -14.28 12.72
C THR A 14 5.64 -13.42 12.10
N THR A 15 4.40 -13.70 12.48
CA THR A 15 3.25 -12.88 12.09
C THR A 15 3.32 -11.53 12.78
N ILE A 16 2.93 -10.48 12.07
CA ILE A 16 2.78 -9.15 12.64
C ILE A 16 1.50 -9.15 13.49
N PRO A 17 1.58 -8.77 14.77
CA PRO A 17 0.40 -8.79 15.64
C PRO A 17 -0.58 -7.64 15.35
N SER A 18 -1.87 -7.87 15.56
CA SER A 18 -2.94 -6.95 15.19
C SER A 18 -2.95 -5.64 15.99
N ASP A 19 -2.36 -5.62 17.19
CA ASP A 19 -2.19 -4.39 18.00
C ASP A 19 -1.23 -3.38 17.37
N LYS A 20 -0.42 -3.80 16.39
CA LYS A 20 0.50 -2.92 15.64
C LYS A 20 -0.15 -2.20 14.46
N LEU A 21 -1.37 -2.59 14.08
CA LEU A 21 -2.01 -2.21 12.81
C LEU A 21 -1.96 -0.70 12.51
N SER A 22 -2.26 0.15 13.47
CA SER A 22 -2.22 1.62 13.28
C SER A 22 -0.82 2.18 13.05
N LYS A 23 0.24 1.43 13.39
CA LYS A 23 1.64 1.82 13.21
C LYS A 23 2.21 1.39 11.87
N LEU A 24 1.49 0.54 11.11
CA LEU A 24 1.93 0.02 9.82
C LEU A 24 1.72 1.00 8.67
N VAL A 25 0.91 2.03 8.87
CA VAL A 25 0.67 3.10 7.89
C VAL A 25 1.63 4.26 8.09
N LEU A 26 1.74 5.12 7.09
CA LEU A 26 2.52 6.37 7.18
C LEU A 26 1.93 7.29 8.27
N SER A 27 2.75 8.22 8.71
CA SER A 27 2.38 9.34 9.58
C SER A 27 2.77 10.66 8.93
N GLU A 28 2.35 11.78 9.49
CA GLU A 28 2.75 13.12 9.01
C GLU A 28 4.27 13.30 8.98
N GLN A 29 4.99 12.67 9.93
CA GLN A 29 6.46 12.72 10.02
C GLN A 29 7.18 12.00 8.87
N ASP A 30 6.49 11.12 8.15
CA ASP A 30 7.07 10.40 7.00
C ASP A 30 7.04 11.24 5.72
N LEU A 31 6.25 12.31 5.70
CA LEU A 31 6.09 13.20 4.57
C LEU A 31 6.93 14.47 4.73
N PRO A 32 7.16 15.21 3.65
CA PRO A 32 7.73 16.55 3.75
C PRO A 32 6.89 17.45 4.65
N ALA A 33 7.50 18.51 5.21
CA ALA A 33 6.78 19.49 5.99
C ALA A 33 5.58 20.07 5.21
N GLY A 34 4.50 20.38 5.91
CA GLY A 34 3.29 20.93 5.31
C GLY A 34 2.24 19.89 4.90
N PHE A 35 2.41 18.61 5.24
CA PHE A 35 1.34 17.63 5.16
C PHE A 35 0.60 17.53 6.49
N ALA A 36 -0.74 17.41 6.41
CA ALA A 36 -1.59 17.17 7.56
C ALA A 36 -2.55 16.00 7.27
N SER A 37 -2.82 15.19 8.28
CA SER A 37 -3.83 14.14 8.21
C SER A 37 -5.22 14.77 8.23
N PHE A 38 -6.07 14.34 7.29
CA PHE A 38 -7.49 14.70 7.29
C PHE A 38 -8.41 13.50 7.52
N TYR A 39 -7.84 12.31 7.56
CA TYR A 39 -8.53 11.09 7.95
C TYR A 39 -7.53 10.06 8.48
N SER A 40 -7.84 9.41 9.60
CA SER A 40 -7.12 8.25 10.11
C SER A 40 -8.07 7.37 10.91
N GLY A 41 -8.05 6.07 10.69
CA GLY A 41 -8.91 5.15 11.41
C GLY A 41 -8.82 3.70 10.98
N SER A 42 -9.47 2.85 11.78
CA SER A 42 -9.66 1.44 11.44
C SER A 42 -10.56 1.31 10.21
N GLN A 43 -10.26 0.34 9.37
CA GLN A 43 -11.04 0.05 8.19
C GLN A 43 -11.78 -1.28 8.33
N VAL A 44 -13.09 -1.19 8.49
CA VAL A 44 -13.96 -2.36 8.62
C VAL A 44 -14.10 -3.10 7.29
N ARG A 45 -14.16 -2.36 6.18
CA ARG A 45 -14.25 -2.94 4.82
C ARG A 45 -12.98 -2.67 4.05
N LEU A 46 -12.57 -3.63 3.24
CA LEU A 46 -11.36 -3.50 2.43
C LEU A 46 -11.52 -2.55 1.25
N ASP A 47 -12.75 -2.43 0.73
CA ASP A 47 -13.06 -1.60 -0.43
C ASP A 47 -14.57 -1.33 -0.53
N ASN A 48 -14.99 -0.61 -1.58
CA ASN A 48 -16.38 -0.34 -1.85
C ASN A 48 -17.18 -1.63 -2.07
N GLN A 49 -18.48 -1.58 -1.73
CA GLN A 49 -19.38 -2.71 -1.89
C GLN A 49 -19.39 -3.20 -3.36
N GLY A 50 -19.40 -4.51 -3.53
CA GLY A 50 -19.40 -5.15 -4.85
C GLY A 50 -18.02 -5.35 -5.49
N THR A 51 -16.94 -4.91 -4.84
CA THR A 51 -15.58 -5.20 -5.28
C THR A 51 -15.07 -6.52 -4.70
N VAL A 52 -13.98 -7.04 -5.27
CA VAL A 52 -13.34 -8.28 -4.77
C VAL A 52 -12.80 -8.16 -3.35
N ARG A 53 -12.65 -6.93 -2.83
CA ARG A 53 -12.14 -6.62 -1.49
C ARG A 53 -13.22 -6.08 -0.54
N SER A 54 -14.50 -6.15 -0.90
CA SER A 54 -15.59 -5.61 -0.07
C SER A 54 -15.93 -6.44 1.17
N ASP A 55 -15.60 -7.74 1.16
CA ASP A 55 -15.79 -8.62 2.31
C ASP A 55 -14.64 -8.45 3.31
N ALA A 56 -14.96 -7.90 4.48
CA ALA A 56 -13.99 -7.61 5.52
C ALA A 56 -13.35 -8.87 6.15
N SER A 57 -14.03 -10.01 6.11
CA SER A 57 -13.55 -11.27 6.68
C SER A 57 -12.78 -12.13 5.68
N ARG A 58 -12.82 -11.75 4.41
CA ARG A 58 -12.23 -12.54 3.34
C ARG A 58 -10.74 -12.76 3.55
N TYR A 59 -10.28 -13.94 3.23
CA TYR A 59 -8.89 -14.36 3.36
C TYR A 59 -8.36 -14.41 4.81
N GLY A 60 -9.25 -14.46 5.80
CA GLY A 60 -8.84 -14.45 7.22
C GLY A 60 -8.28 -13.10 7.68
N ARG A 61 -8.77 -12.01 7.12
CA ARG A 61 -8.39 -10.65 7.54
C ARG A 61 -8.74 -10.42 9.02
N GLU A 62 -7.79 -9.91 9.79
CA GLU A 62 -7.93 -9.57 11.21
C GLU A 62 -8.24 -8.10 11.43
N GLY A 63 -7.83 -7.23 10.51
CA GLY A 63 -8.12 -5.81 10.58
C GLY A 63 -7.41 -5.00 9.51
N GLY A 64 -7.72 -3.73 9.44
CA GLY A 64 -7.07 -2.78 8.55
C GLY A 64 -7.03 -1.38 9.15
N TRP A 65 -6.07 -0.60 8.72
CA TRP A 65 -5.93 0.80 9.06
C TRP A 65 -5.66 1.63 7.81
N ILE A 66 -6.19 2.84 7.79
CA ILE A 66 -5.99 3.80 6.71
C ILE A 66 -5.70 5.18 7.29
N ILE A 67 -4.77 5.88 6.65
CA ILE A 67 -4.56 7.31 6.86
C ILE A 67 -4.57 8.02 5.49
N ARG A 68 -5.12 9.23 5.47
CA ARG A 68 -5.11 10.14 4.33
C ARG A 68 -4.49 11.45 4.74
N LEU A 69 -3.47 11.86 4.00
CA LEU A 69 -2.71 13.06 4.25
C LEU A 69 -2.79 13.97 3.02
N ARG A 70 -2.90 15.26 3.24
CA ARG A 70 -2.88 16.24 2.17
C ARG A 70 -1.89 17.36 2.48
N ARG A 71 -1.35 17.94 1.43
CA ARG A 71 -0.49 19.11 1.55
C ARG A 71 -1.34 20.34 1.91
N SER A 72 -0.92 21.08 2.91
CA SER A 72 -1.59 22.32 3.35
C SER A 72 -1.23 23.50 2.44
N ASP A 73 0.01 23.54 1.92
CA ASP A 73 0.44 24.57 0.97
C ASP A 73 -0.14 24.28 -0.43
N GLN A 74 -1.14 25.08 -0.80
CA GLN A 74 -1.80 24.99 -2.10
C GLN A 74 -1.01 25.64 -3.24
N THR A 75 0.06 26.37 -2.94
CA THR A 75 0.91 27.02 -3.96
C THR A 75 2.00 26.09 -4.46
N ALA A 76 2.40 25.09 -3.67
CA ALA A 76 3.38 24.10 -4.06
C ALA A 76 2.81 23.15 -5.11
N THR A 77 3.47 23.02 -6.25
CA THR A 77 3.03 22.17 -7.36
C THR A 77 3.82 20.88 -7.47
N ALA A 78 5.09 20.86 -7.08
CA ALA A 78 5.97 19.71 -7.23
C ALA A 78 5.71 18.62 -6.19
N GLY A 79 5.78 17.36 -6.61
CA GLY A 79 5.64 16.19 -5.77
C GLY A 79 4.20 15.87 -5.32
N PRO A 80 4.02 15.10 -4.23
CA PRO A 80 2.71 14.67 -3.76
C PRO A 80 1.84 15.83 -3.28
N LEU A 81 0.54 15.78 -3.60
CA LEU A 81 -0.52 16.65 -3.06
C LEU A 81 -1.36 15.89 -2.03
N VAL A 82 -1.72 14.65 -2.34
CA VAL A 82 -2.49 13.76 -1.48
C VAL A 82 -1.79 12.40 -1.40
N VAL A 83 -1.77 11.83 -0.21
CA VAL A 83 -1.24 10.48 0.05
C VAL A 83 -2.26 9.70 0.87
N GLU A 84 -2.69 8.55 0.37
CA GLU A 84 -3.40 7.55 1.14
C GLU A 84 -2.44 6.41 1.45
N SER A 85 -2.35 6.00 2.69
CA SER A 85 -1.57 4.85 3.15
C SER A 85 -2.49 3.89 3.89
N ARG A 86 -2.45 2.63 3.52
CA ARG A 86 -3.28 1.56 4.05
C ARG A 86 -2.44 0.34 4.40
N ALA A 87 -2.83 -0.37 5.47
CA ALA A 87 -2.32 -1.68 5.80
C ALA A 87 -3.45 -2.57 6.28
N ASP A 88 -3.42 -3.84 5.88
CA ASP A 88 -4.36 -4.88 6.29
C ASP A 88 -3.55 -6.08 6.82
N LEU A 89 -4.01 -6.68 7.93
CA LEU A 89 -3.40 -7.86 8.52
C LEU A 89 -4.31 -9.07 8.35
N PHE A 90 -3.69 -10.21 8.17
CA PHE A 90 -4.31 -11.50 7.96
C PHE A 90 -3.77 -12.52 8.97
N LYS A 91 -4.50 -13.61 9.20
CA LYS A 91 -4.08 -14.70 10.08
C LYS A 91 -2.73 -15.29 9.69
N ASP A 92 -2.45 -15.30 8.37
CA ASP A 92 -1.25 -15.89 7.80
C ASP A 92 -0.83 -15.21 6.49
N SER A 93 0.32 -15.58 5.96
CA SER A 93 0.85 -15.08 4.69
C SER A 93 0.02 -15.51 3.46
N GLY A 94 -0.73 -16.62 3.56
CA GLY A 94 -1.63 -17.07 2.50
C GLY A 94 -2.80 -16.11 2.31
N GLY A 95 -3.35 -15.58 3.41
CA GLY A 95 -4.36 -14.53 3.38
C GLY A 95 -3.85 -13.25 2.73
N ALA A 96 -2.66 -12.80 3.10
CA ALA A 96 -2.02 -11.63 2.49
C ALA A 96 -1.75 -11.84 0.98
N LYS A 97 -1.28 -13.02 0.58
CA LYS A 97 -1.09 -13.37 -0.83
C LYS A 97 -2.40 -13.31 -1.62
N SER A 98 -3.48 -13.84 -1.05
CA SER A 98 -4.81 -13.84 -1.67
C SER A 98 -5.37 -12.42 -1.80
N ASP A 99 -5.14 -11.56 -0.82
CA ASP A 99 -5.55 -10.16 -0.87
C ASP A 99 -4.73 -9.36 -1.91
N LEU A 100 -3.43 -9.61 -2.04
CA LEU A 100 -2.64 -8.97 -3.10
C LEU A 100 -3.11 -9.41 -4.50
N ALA A 101 -3.52 -10.67 -4.67
CA ALA A 101 -4.14 -11.11 -5.92
C ALA A 101 -5.47 -10.37 -6.19
N ALA A 102 -6.26 -10.07 -5.15
CA ALA A 102 -7.45 -9.23 -5.27
C ALA A 102 -7.12 -7.77 -5.64
N TYR A 103 -6.00 -7.20 -5.15
CA TYR A 103 -5.49 -5.91 -5.63
C TYR A 103 -5.17 -5.94 -7.13
N ARG A 104 -4.61 -7.03 -7.65
CA ARG A 104 -4.34 -7.17 -9.09
C ARG A 104 -5.64 -7.04 -9.92
N VAL A 105 -6.73 -7.66 -9.47
CA VAL A 105 -8.06 -7.53 -10.10
C VAL A 105 -8.58 -6.10 -9.97
N LEU A 106 -8.39 -5.45 -8.81
CA LEU A 106 -8.80 -4.07 -8.60
C LEU A 106 -8.04 -3.11 -9.54
N PHE A 107 -6.73 -3.30 -9.66
CA PHE A 107 -5.89 -2.48 -10.53
C PHE A 107 -6.22 -2.64 -12.01
N SER A 108 -6.56 -3.86 -12.46
CA SER A 108 -6.98 -4.11 -13.85
C SER A 108 -8.32 -3.44 -14.21
N ARG A 109 -9.11 -3.05 -13.22
CA ARG A 109 -10.38 -2.31 -13.41
C ARG A 109 -10.23 -0.80 -13.26
N THR A 110 -9.02 -0.31 -12.98
CA THR A 110 -8.76 1.13 -12.91
C THR A 110 -8.94 1.74 -14.28
N SER A 111 -9.63 2.87 -14.35
CA SER A 111 -9.76 3.68 -15.56
C SER A 111 -9.07 5.03 -15.39
N GLY A 112 -8.61 5.59 -16.48
CA GLY A 112 -7.90 6.88 -16.50
C GLY A 112 -7.09 7.02 -17.78
N GLY A 113 -6.60 8.22 -18.06
CA GLY A 113 -5.66 8.46 -19.14
C GLY A 113 -4.29 7.90 -18.81
N ASP A 114 -3.49 7.58 -19.81
CA ASP A 114 -2.10 7.13 -19.68
C ASP A 114 -1.91 5.99 -18.63
N LEU A 115 -2.89 5.07 -18.57
CA LEU A 115 -2.85 3.93 -17.65
C LEU A 115 -1.74 2.95 -18.04
N LYS A 116 -0.82 2.68 -17.09
CA LYS A 116 0.29 1.75 -17.28
C LYS A 116 0.53 0.90 -16.04
N ASN A 117 0.86 -0.37 -16.25
CA ASN A 117 1.52 -1.18 -15.23
C ASN A 117 3.01 -0.84 -15.20
N LEU A 118 3.57 -0.71 -14.02
CA LEU A 118 4.98 -0.40 -13.81
C LEU A 118 5.65 -1.54 -13.06
N GLU A 119 6.83 -1.94 -13.55
CA GLU A 119 7.68 -2.87 -12.81
C GLU A 119 8.46 -2.09 -11.76
N VAL A 120 8.31 -2.51 -10.50
CA VAL A 120 8.99 -1.91 -9.36
C VAL A 120 9.56 -3.00 -8.45
N SER A 121 10.63 -2.68 -7.74
CA SER A 121 11.31 -3.59 -6.83
C SER A 121 11.70 -2.90 -5.54
N GLY A 122 12.06 -3.71 -4.53
CA GLY A 122 12.54 -3.21 -3.23
C GLY A 122 11.43 -2.69 -2.32
N VAL A 123 10.21 -3.23 -2.48
CA VAL A 123 9.08 -3.02 -1.58
C VAL A 123 8.39 -4.37 -1.40
N GLY A 124 8.37 -4.89 -0.16
CA GLY A 124 7.76 -6.18 0.18
C GLY A 124 8.31 -7.40 -0.56
N ASP A 125 7.62 -8.53 -0.40
CA ASP A 125 7.95 -9.80 -1.06
C ASP A 125 7.41 -9.84 -2.51
N GLU A 126 6.31 -9.16 -2.77
CA GLU A 126 5.65 -9.06 -4.07
C GLU A 126 4.93 -7.71 -4.16
N THR A 127 5.08 -7.03 -5.29
CA THR A 127 4.57 -5.66 -5.47
C THR A 127 3.81 -5.53 -6.78
N LEU A 128 2.74 -4.74 -6.74
CA LEU A 128 1.96 -4.28 -7.89
C LEU A 128 2.05 -2.76 -7.95
N CYS A 129 2.26 -2.21 -9.13
CA CYS A 129 2.28 -0.77 -9.33
C CYS A 129 1.57 -0.40 -10.63
N ILE A 130 0.69 0.61 -10.53
CA ILE A 130 0.09 1.26 -11.71
C ILE A 130 0.21 2.76 -11.60
N THR A 131 0.23 3.41 -12.76
CA THR A 131 0.06 4.86 -12.90
C THR A 131 -1.07 5.17 -13.87
N PHE A 132 -1.75 6.28 -13.64
CA PHE A 132 -2.78 6.80 -14.55
C PHE A 132 -2.96 8.30 -14.33
N THR A 133 -3.64 8.95 -15.25
CA THR A 133 -4.00 10.37 -15.14
C THR A 133 -5.50 10.57 -15.06
N GLN A 134 -5.91 11.68 -14.46
CA GLN A 134 -7.27 12.19 -14.51
C GLN A 134 -7.25 13.63 -15.00
N ALA A 135 -8.08 13.91 -16.00
CA ALA A 135 -8.28 15.26 -16.51
C ALA A 135 -9.01 16.13 -15.49
N GLY A 136 -8.64 17.40 -15.40
CA GLY A 136 -9.22 18.43 -14.55
C GLY A 136 -8.77 19.82 -15.00
N GLY A 137 -8.90 20.83 -14.14
CA GLY A 137 -8.32 22.17 -14.40
C GLY A 137 -6.80 22.11 -14.63
N ARG A 138 -6.12 21.26 -13.91
CA ARG A 138 -4.79 20.70 -14.22
C ARG A 138 -4.90 19.19 -14.21
N THR A 139 -4.20 18.50 -15.10
CA THR A 139 -4.15 17.03 -15.13
C THR A 139 -3.46 16.53 -13.87
N LEU A 140 -4.08 15.54 -13.21
CA LEU A 140 -3.53 14.88 -12.05
C LEU A 140 -2.90 13.54 -12.46
N ARG A 141 -1.75 13.23 -11.88
CA ARG A 141 -1.06 11.94 -11.96
C ARG A 141 -1.29 11.16 -10.68
N TYR A 142 -1.55 9.89 -10.82
CA TYR A 142 -1.72 8.95 -9.72
C TYR A 142 -0.71 7.82 -9.84
N TYR A 143 -0.14 7.42 -8.70
CA TYR A 143 0.57 6.16 -8.53
C TYR A 143 -0.15 5.34 -7.48
N ARG A 144 -0.51 4.10 -7.82
CA ARG A 144 -1.01 3.10 -6.88
C ARG A 144 0.01 1.99 -6.75
N ILE A 145 0.48 1.75 -5.54
CA ILE A 145 1.44 0.69 -5.23
C ILE A 145 0.81 -0.17 -4.15
N ALA A 146 0.75 -1.48 -4.35
CA ALA A 146 0.29 -2.44 -3.36
C ALA A 146 1.31 -3.56 -3.25
N TRP A 147 1.57 -4.02 -2.04
CA TRP A 147 2.53 -5.10 -1.79
C TRP A 147 2.11 -5.96 -0.62
N ARG A 148 2.73 -7.12 -0.49
CA ARG A 148 2.65 -7.97 0.68
C ARG A 148 4.00 -8.11 1.38
N TYR A 149 3.94 -8.28 2.68
CA TYR A 149 5.06 -8.66 3.53
C TYR A 149 4.55 -9.51 4.68
N ARG A 150 5.05 -10.76 4.82
CA ARG A 150 4.56 -11.72 5.82
C ARG A 150 3.03 -11.89 5.72
N ASN A 151 2.30 -11.63 6.83
CA ASN A 151 0.83 -11.67 6.91
C ASN A 151 0.15 -10.31 6.67
N ALA A 152 0.86 -9.34 6.14
CA ALA A 152 0.33 -8.02 5.82
C ALA A 152 0.20 -7.79 4.32
N THR A 153 -0.85 -7.07 3.90
CA THR A 153 -0.84 -6.31 2.67
C THR A 153 -0.83 -4.82 3.01
N ALA A 154 -0.15 -4.06 2.18
CA ALA A 154 -0.13 -2.62 2.29
C ALA A 154 -0.33 -1.97 0.92
N SER A 155 -0.81 -0.75 0.92
CA SER A 155 -0.89 0.03 -0.30
C SER A 155 -0.74 1.52 -0.03
N ILE A 156 -0.20 2.21 -1.02
CA ILE A 156 -0.26 3.66 -1.09
C ILE A 156 -0.95 4.10 -2.39
N LEU A 157 -1.68 5.20 -2.30
CA LEU A 157 -2.12 6.00 -3.42
C LEU A 157 -1.49 7.38 -3.27
N VAL A 158 -0.77 7.81 -4.28
CA VAL A 158 -0.12 9.13 -4.32
C VAL A 158 -0.70 9.91 -5.49
N GLU A 159 -1.20 11.10 -5.21
CA GLU A 159 -1.76 12.04 -6.17
C GLU A 159 -0.88 13.29 -6.23
N GLY A 160 -0.66 13.81 -7.42
CA GLY A 160 0.02 15.07 -7.67
C GLY A 160 -0.25 15.56 -9.08
N PHE A 161 0.30 16.71 -9.47
CA PHE A 161 0.16 17.21 -10.82
C PHE A 161 0.98 16.39 -11.82
N ASP A 162 0.43 16.15 -12.99
CA ASP A 162 1.13 15.48 -14.08
C ASP A 162 2.37 16.29 -14.51
N GLY A 163 3.50 15.59 -14.67
CA GLY A 163 4.81 16.21 -14.89
C GLY A 163 5.54 16.66 -13.63
N GLU A 164 4.85 16.80 -12.49
CA GLU A 164 5.42 17.27 -11.22
C GLU A 164 5.54 16.15 -10.16
N LEU A 165 4.70 15.13 -10.25
CA LEU A 165 4.75 13.93 -9.41
C LEU A 165 5.49 12.82 -10.16
N THR A 166 6.49 12.22 -9.52
CA THR A 166 7.30 11.15 -10.11
C THR A 166 7.05 9.79 -9.45
N LEU A 167 7.40 8.70 -10.15
CA LEU A 167 7.41 7.37 -9.55
C LEU A 167 8.38 7.29 -8.36
N ALA A 168 9.49 8.01 -8.42
CA ALA A 168 10.47 8.04 -7.33
C ALA A 168 9.87 8.59 -6.03
N ASP A 169 9.03 9.63 -6.12
CA ASP A 169 8.31 10.18 -4.96
C ASP A 169 7.39 9.13 -4.33
N ALA A 170 6.60 8.44 -5.15
CA ALA A 170 5.68 7.41 -4.69
C ALA A 170 6.44 6.21 -4.06
N LEU A 171 7.53 5.75 -4.70
CA LEU A 171 8.35 4.65 -4.18
C LEU A 171 9.07 5.02 -2.88
N ALA A 172 9.49 6.28 -2.71
CA ALA A 172 10.10 6.73 -1.46
C ALA A 172 9.11 6.60 -0.29
N LEU A 173 7.84 6.93 -0.49
CA LEU A 173 6.78 6.76 0.51
C LEU A 173 6.45 5.28 0.76
N ALA A 174 6.35 4.46 -0.30
CA ALA A 174 6.12 3.02 -0.16
C ALA A 174 7.23 2.36 0.68
N ARG A 175 8.51 2.70 0.42
CA ARG A 175 9.65 2.18 1.19
C ARG A 175 9.65 2.65 2.65
N LYS A 176 9.17 3.86 2.95
CA LYS A 176 9.00 4.31 4.34
C LYS A 176 7.95 3.48 5.06
N GLN A 177 6.81 3.22 4.41
CA GLN A 177 5.77 2.36 4.98
C GLN A 177 6.25 0.93 5.14
N GLU A 178 6.98 0.37 4.15
CA GLU A 178 7.57 -0.96 4.24
C GLU A 178 8.50 -1.10 5.45
N LYS A 179 9.35 -0.11 5.73
CA LYS A 179 10.21 -0.12 6.92
C LYS A 179 9.41 -0.19 8.22
N ARG A 180 8.24 0.46 8.29
CA ARG A 180 7.35 0.37 9.46
C ARG A 180 6.78 -1.04 9.62
N ILE A 181 6.39 -1.66 8.51
CA ILE A 181 5.83 -3.01 8.48
C ILE A 181 6.92 -4.04 8.86
N ALA A 182 8.10 -3.91 8.29
CA ALA A 182 9.23 -4.82 8.57
C ALA A 182 9.75 -4.72 10.01
N GLY A 183 9.60 -3.55 10.66
CA GLY A 183 9.99 -3.30 12.04
C GLY A 183 8.91 -3.64 13.09
N ALA A 184 7.73 -4.13 12.66
CA ALA A 184 6.64 -4.48 13.56
C ALA A 184 6.69 -5.95 13.97
#